data_36d0906de44eea1e6bf8213b3c87a149
#
_entry.id   36d0906de44eea1e6bf8213b3c87a149
#
_cell.length_a   1.000
_cell.length_b   1.000
_cell.length_c   1.000
_cell.angle_alpha   90.00
_cell.angle_beta   90.00
_cell.angle_gamma   90.00
#
_symmetry.space_group_name_H-M   'P 1'
#
loop_
_entity.id
_entity.type
_entity.pdbx_description
1 polymer ?
#
loop_
_entity_poly.entity_id
_entity_poly.type
_entity_poly.pdbx_seq_one_letter_code
_entity_poly.pdbx_strand_id
1 'polypeptide(L)'
;MAGVVHVPWYVTLFRGDRFARAIEEIAPVALRYGATEYAVYRSRDDAYKFLQLATFESKAGFERYWYGEDFALWRAEYSGWYQVPVLYSWQDMLVRGGIGELVTSAPVAPS
;
A
#
# COMPACT_ATOMS: atom_id res chain seq x y z
N MET A 1 6.62 8.95 14.93
CA MET A 1 5.53 8.01 15.16
C MET A 1 5.13 7.37 13.84
N ALA A 2 4.98 6.06 13.84
CA ALA A 2 4.61 5.34 12.64
C ALA A 2 3.18 5.63 12.23
N GLY A 3 2.92 5.58 10.94
CA GLY A 3 1.59 5.74 10.40
C GLY A 3 1.38 4.83 9.21
N VAL A 4 0.13 4.67 8.84
CA VAL A 4 -0.26 3.83 7.71
C VAL A 4 -0.86 4.71 6.63
N VAL A 5 -0.34 4.61 5.42
CA VAL A 5 -0.97 5.31 4.31
C VAL A 5 -2.00 4.37 3.67
N HIS A 6 -3.16 4.94 3.35
CA HIS A 6 -4.21 4.26 2.59
C HIS A 6 -4.25 4.90 1.20
N VAL A 7 -4.07 4.11 0.18
CA VAL A 7 -4.16 4.59 -1.20
C VAL A 7 -5.27 3.82 -1.90
N PRO A 8 -6.46 4.43 -2.06
CA PRO A 8 -7.54 3.78 -2.77
C PRO A 8 -7.35 3.95 -4.28
N TRP A 9 -7.48 2.86 -5.00
CA TRP A 9 -7.37 2.86 -6.46
C TRP A 9 -8.71 2.47 -7.06
N TYR A 10 -9.23 3.30 -7.96
CA TYR A 10 -10.45 3.01 -8.70
C TYR A 10 -10.06 2.76 -10.15
N VAL A 11 -10.14 1.51 -10.58
CA VAL A 11 -9.58 1.07 -11.84
C VAL A 11 -10.61 1.21 -12.95
N THR A 12 -10.16 1.55 -14.14
CA THR A 12 -11.05 1.71 -15.29
C THR A 12 -11.56 0.36 -15.79
N LEU A 13 -12.68 0.38 -16.50
CA LEU A 13 -13.35 -0.83 -16.94
C LEU A 13 -12.42 -1.75 -17.74
N PHE A 14 -12.59 -3.04 -17.53
CA PHE A 14 -11.87 -4.11 -18.22
C PHE A 14 -10.38 -4.22 -17.85
N ARG A 15 -9.91 -3.44 -16.86
CA ARG A 15 -8.50 -3.49 -16.48
C ARG A 15 -8.24 -4.02 -15.06
N GLY A 16 -9.30 -4.50 -14.39
CA GLY A 16 -9.14 -4.95 -13.00
C GLY A 16 -8.07 -6.00 -12.82
N ASP A 17 -8.07 -7.06 -13.63
CA ASP A 17 -7.09 -8.14 -13.49
C ASP A 17 -5.69 -7.70 -13.89
N ARG A 18 -5.59 -6.85 -14.90
CA ARG A 18 -4.28 -6.31 -15.30
C ARG A 18 -3.72 -5.41 -14.22
N PHE A 19 -4.59 -4.58 -13.62
CA PHE A 19 -4.16 -3.69 -12.54
C PHE A 19 -3.71 -4.49 -11.32
N ALA A 20 -4.38 -5.59 -11.02
CA ALA A 20 -3.98 -6.46 -9.91
C ALA A 20 -2.53 -6.90 -10.07
N ARG A 21 -2.10 -7.22 -11.29
CA ARG A 21 -0.72 -7.58 -11.57
C ARG A 21 0.21 -6.38 -11.53
N ALA A 22 -0.26 -5.23 -12.04
CA ALA A 22 0.56 -4.02 -12.05
C ALA A 22 0.87 -3.52 -10.64
N ILE A 23 -0.11 -3.56 -9.74
CA ILE A 23 0.09 -3.08 -8.37
C ILE A 23 1.09 -3.95 -7.61
N GLU A 24 1.21 -5.23 -7.98
CA GLU A 24 2.20 -6.13 -7.38
C GLU A 24 3.63 -5.71 -7.68
N GLU A 25 3.84 -4.93 -8.72
CA GLU A 25 5.17 -4.43 -9.08
C GLU A 25 5.62 -3.30 -8.15
N ILE A 26 4.69 -2.42 -7.78
CA ILE A 26 5.07 -1.20 -7.08
C ILE A 26 4.84 -1.27 -5.57
N ALA A 27 3.89 -2.10 -5.12
CA ALA A 27 3.61 -2.16 -3.68
C ALA A 27 4.81 -2.62 -2.86
N PRO A 28 5.55 -3.68 -3.24
CA PRO A 28 6.71 -4.10 -2.45
C PRO A 28 7.86 -3.10 -2.46
N VAL A 29 7.90 -2.23 -3.46
CA VAL A 29 8.96 -1.23 -3.57
C VAL A 29 8.94 -0.28 -2.38
N ALA A 30 7.79 -0.13 -1.72
CA ALA A 30 7.69 0.69 -0.52
C ALA A 30 8.72 0.31 0.54
N LEU A 31 9.11 -0.97 0.61
CA LEU A 31 10.12 -1.43 1.58
C LEU A 31 11.47 -0.79 1.34
N ARG A 32 11.81 -0.45 0.10
CA ARG A 32 13.07 0.22 -0.20
C ARG A 32 13.05 1.70 0.21
N TYR A 33 11.88 2.23 0.50
CA TYR A 33 11.71 3.63 0.91
C TYR A 33 11.40 3.75 2.39
N GLY A 34 11.59 2.67 3.15
CA GLY A 34 11.45 2.73 4.60
C GLY A 34 10.13 2.22 5.14
N ALA A 35 9.28 1.67 4.30
CA ALA A 35 8.08 1.01 4.81
C ALA A 35 8.48 -0.24 5.59
N THR A 36 7.78 -0.51 6.68
CA THR A 36 8.02 -1.71 7.48
C THR A 36 7.10 -2.84 7.07
N GLU A 37 5.98 -2.52 6.44
CA GLU A 37 5.07 -3.54 5.90
C GLU A 37 4.18 -2.91 4.85
N TYR A 38 3.58 -3.74 4.03
CA TYR A 38 2.64 -3.31 3.02
C TYR A 38 1.59 -4.39 2.78
N ALA A 39 0.46 -3.99 2.20
CA ALA A 39 -0.56 -4.92 1.77
C ALA A 39 -1.39 -4.28 0.67
N VAL A 40 -1.95 -5.10 -0.20
CA VAL A 40 -2.89 -4.62 -1.21
C VAL A 40 -4.11 -5.53 -1.15
N TYR A 41 -5.27 -4.90 -1.10
CA TYR A 41 -6.54 -5.62 -1.06
C TYR A 41 -7.36 -5.26 -2.29
N ARG A 42 -8.10 -6.23 -2.80
CA ARG A 42 -9.06 -6.01 -3.87
C ARG A 42 -10.43 -6.27 -3.30
N SER A 43 -11.38 -5.38 -3.53
CA SER A 43 -12.74 -5.55 -3.04
C SER A 43 -13.39 -6.78 -3.67
N ARG A 44 -14.07 -7.57 -2.86
CA ARG A 44 -14.87 -8.69 -3.37
C ARG A 44 -16.16 -8.22 -3.99
N ASP A 45 -16.65 -7.06 -3.54
CA ASP A 45 -17.92 -6.51 -4.04
C ASP A 45 -17.75 -5.71 -5.32
N ASP A 46 -16.54 -5.22 -5.57
CA ASP A 46 -16.25 -4.42 -6.75
C ASP A 46 -14.83 -4.70 -7.22
N ALA A 47 -14.70 -5.45 -8.28
CA ALA A 47 -13.41 -5.90 -8.81
C ALA A 47 -12.53 -4.76 -9.32
N TYR A 48 -13.06 -3.54 -9.38
CA TYR A 48 -12.31 -2.36 -9.83
C TYR A 48 -11.84 -1.48 -8.68
N LYS A 49 -12.08 -1.90 -7.43
CA LYS A 49 -11.62 -1.16 -6.25
C LYS A 49 -10.49 -1.90 -5.57
N PHE A 50 -9.39 -1.19 -5.39
CA PHE A 50 -8.21 -1.73 -4.70
C PHE A 50 -7.84 -0.77 -3.57
N LEU A 51 -7.28 -1.32 -2.50
CA LEU A 51 -6.76 -0.53 -1.40
C LEU A 51 -5.32 -0.94 -1.16
N GLN A 52 -4.41 0.00 -1.30
CA GLN A 52 -2.99 -0.21 -1.01
C GLN A 52 -2.69 0.39 0.35
N LEU A 53 -2.05 -0.40 1.20
CA LEU A 53 -1.63 0.02 2.53
C LEU A 53 -0.12 -0.09 2.65
N ALA A 54 0.50 0.83 3.34
CA ALA A 54 1.91 0.72 3.68
C ALA A 54 2.17 1.46 4.99
N THR A 55 3.02 0.89 5.84
CA THR A 55 3.37 1.47 7.13
C THR A 55 4.75 2.09 7.02
N PHE A 56 4.85 3.38 7.39
CA PHE A 56 6.11 4.11 7.39
C PHE A 56 6.35 4.72 8.77
N GLU A 57 7.62 4.89 9.13
CA GLU A 57 7.98 5.57 10.36
C GLU A 57 7.55 7.03 10.35
N SER A 58 7.57 7.66 9.17
CA SER A 58 7.20 9.06 9.04
C SER A 58 6.52 9.30 7.72
N LYS A 59 5.73 10.38 7.66
CA LYS A 59 5.09 10.80 6.43
C LYS A 59 6.12 11.14 5.35
N ALA A 60 7.27 11.66 5.76
CA ALA A 60 8.33 11.97 4.80
C ALA A 60 8.81 10.72 4.07
N GLY A 61 8.86 9.58 4.75
CA GLY A 61 9.21 8.31 4.10
C GLY A 61 8.20 7.93 3.04
N PHE A 62 6.92 8.05 3.36
CA PHE A 62 5.88 7.80 2.37
C PHE A 62 6.01 8.74 1.18
N GLU A 63 6.26 10.01 1.43
CA GLU A 63 6.36 10.98 0.35
C GLU A 63 7.54 10.69 -0.57
N ARG A 64 8.65 10.22 -0.02
CA ARG A 64 9.78 9.79 -0.86
C ARG A 64 9.41 8.63 -1.76
N TYR A 65 8.58 7.71 -1.28
CA TYR A 65 8.08 6.60 -2.07
C TYR A 65 7.13 7.11 -3.16
N TRP A 66 6.14 7.90 -2.77
CA TRP A 66 5.08 8.36 -3.67
C TRP A 66 5.62 9.27 -4.78
N TYR A 67 6.50 10.19 -4.42
CA TYR A 67 7.06 11.14 -5.38
C TYR A 67 8.40 10.67 -5.94
N GLY A 68 8.89 9.53 -5.52
CA GLY A 68 10.15 9.00 -6.01
C GLY A 68 10.07 8.48 -7.43
N GLU A 69 11.24 8.20 -7.99
CA GLU A 69 11.34 7.80 -9.40
C GLU A 69 10.56 6.53 -9.70
N ASP A 70 10.66 5.53 -8.84
CA ASP A 70 10.01 4.23 -9.09
C ASP A 70 8.50 4.38 -9.24
N PHE A 71 7.86 5.05 -8.28
CA PHE A 71 6.41 5.20 -8.32
C PHE A 71 5.97 6.17 -9.40
N ALA A 72 6.75 7.21 -9.65
CA ALA A 72 6.43 8.18 -10.70
C ALA A 72 6.42 7.49 -12.07
N LEU A 73 7.42 6.65 -12.34
CA LEU A 73 7.49 5.88 -13.59
C LEU A 73 6.34 4.89 -13.70
N TRP A 74 6.01 4.22 -12.60
CA TRP A 74 4.90 3.28 -12.58
C TRP A 74 3.58 3.98 -12.88
N ARG A 75 3.33 5.15 -12.25
CA ARG A 75 2.11 5.89 -12.52
C ARG A 75 2.03 6.37 -13.96
N ALA A 76 3.16 6.75 -14.54
CA ALA A 76 3.20 7.18 -15.93
C ALA A 76 2.91 6.01 -16.86
N GLU A 77 3.48 4.85 -16.58
CA GLU A 77 3.30 3.65 -17.41
C GLU A 77 1.85 3.21 -17.44
N TYR A 78 1.17 3.25 -16.29
CA TYR A 78 -0.21 2.78 -16.16
C TYR A 78 -1.22 3.92 -16.14
N SER A 79 -0.84 5.08 -16.64
CA SER A 79 -1.74 6.22 -16.76
C SER A 79 -2.96 5.84 -17.60
N GLY A 80 -4.14 6.20 -17.12
CA GLY A 80 -5.39 5.83 -17.80
C GLY A 80 -5.97 4.51 -17.33
N TRP A 81 -5.24 3.73 -16.54
CA TRP A 81 -5.75 2.47 -15.99
C TRP A 81 -6.53 2.71 -14.69
N TYR A 82 -6.41 3.88 -14.11
CA TYR A 82 -7.05 4.22 -12.85
C TYR A 82 -7.55 5.65 -12.89
N GLN A 83 -8.54 5.94 -12.04
CA GLN A 83 -9.12 7.27 -11.98
C GLN A 83 -8.22 8.23 -11.22
N VAL A 84 -8.18 9.46 -11.66
CA VAL A 84 -7.44 10.53 -10.99
C VAL A 84 -8.42 11.60 -10.54
N PRO A 85 -8.11 12.31 -9.45
CA PRO A 85 -6.91 12.22 -8.64
C PRO A 85 -6.92 11.00 -7.75
N VAL A 86 -5.74 10.48 -7.41
CA VAL A 86 -5.60 9.41 -6.43
C VAL A 86 -5.46 10.07 -5.07
N LEU A 87 -6.43 9.82 -4.18
CA LEU A 87 -6.49 10.50 -2.90
C LEU A 87 -6.01 9.59 -1.79
N TYR A 88 -4.72 9.67 -1.49
CA TYR A 88 -4.18 8.91 -0.37
C TYR A 88 -4.46 9.63 0.94
N SER A 89 -4.46 8.88 2.03
CA SER A 89 -4.62 9.45 3.37
C SER A 89 -3.61 8.82 4.31
N TRP A 90 -3.09 9.63 5.23
CA TRP A 90 -2.12 9.22 6.23
C TRP A 90 -2.87 8.98 7.54
N GLN A 91 -2.72 7.77 8.09
CA GLN A 91 -3.47 7.35 9.27
C GLN A 91 -2.51 7.08 10.42
N ASP A 92 -2.87 7.54 11.61
CA ASP A 92 -2.15 7.15 12.80
C ASP A 92 -2.59 5.75 13.21
N MET A 93 -1.63 4.90 13.53
CA MET A 93 -1.96 3.56 14.02
C MET A 93 -2.23 3.66 15.52
N LEU A 94 -3.50 3.51 15.91
CA LEU A 94 -3.87 3.60 17.32
C LEU A 94 -3.73 2.28 18.03
N VAL A 95 -4.06 1.17 17.36
CA VAL A 95 -3.99 -0.13 17.99
C VAL A 95 -3.83 -1.19 16.90
N ARG A 96 -3.10 -2.22 17.22
CA ARG A 96 -2.86 -3.31 16.31
C ARG A 96 -2.80 -4.60 17.11
N GLY A 97 -3.26 -5.67 16.52
CA GLY A 97 -3.22 -6.96 17.19
C GLY A 97 -3.62 -8.08 16.26
N GLY A 98 -3.39 -9.31 16.71
CA GLY A 98 -3.75 -10.49 15.94
C GLY A 98 -3.20 -11.72 16.64
N ILE A 99 -3.85 -12.83 16.45
CA ILE A 99 -3.44 -14.08 17.08
C ILE A 99 -2.04 -14.48 16.66
N GLY A 100 -1.72 -14.35 15.39
CA GLY A 100 -0.40 -14.69 14.90
C GLY A 100 0.70 -13.86 15.51
N GLU A 101 0.45 -12.57 15.72
CA GLU A 101 1.41 -11.69 16.37
C GLU A 101 1.63 -12.07 17.82
N LEU A 102 0.56 -12.39 18.52
CA LEU A 102 0.68 -12.79 19.91
C LEU A 102 1.50 -14.06 20.05
N VAL A 103 1.27 -15.00 19.16
CA VAL A 103 2.01 -16.25 19.19
C VAL A 103 3.48 -16.03 18.87
N THR A 104 3.78 -15.24 17.87
CA THR A 104 5.15 -15.02 17.48
C THR A 104 5.92 -14.13 18.44
N SER A 105 5.27 -13.22 19.10
CA SER A 105 5.96 -12.34 20.04
C SER A 105 6.17 -12.98 21.39
N ALA A 106 5.36 -13.92 21.77
CA ALA A 106 5.49 -14.55 23.05
C ALA A 106 6.78 -15.33 23.21
N PRO A 107 7.21 -16.01 22.26
CA PRO A 107 8.40 -16.82 22.42
C PRO A 107 9.65 -16.09 22.23
N VAL A 108 9.57 -15.34 21.65
CA VAL A 108 10.77 -14.76 21.33
C VAL A 108 11.30 -13.95 22.26
N ALA A 109 10.62 -14.71 22.00
CA ALA A 109 10.87 -14.11 22.39
C ALA A 109 11.05 -13.88 22.65
N PRO A 110 11.18 -14.15 22.88
CA PRO A 110 11.24 -13.77 23.12
C PRO A 110 11.41 -13.54 23.22
N SER A 111 11.32 -13.76 23.01
CA SER A 111 11.47 -13.55 23.00
C SER A 111 11.54 -13.55 23.15
#